data_049388a703fdbd1000aa477f6ffa6aae
#
_entry.id   049388a703fdbd1000aa477f6ffa6aae
#
_cell.length_a   1.000
_cell.length_b   1.000
_cell.length_c   1.000
_cell.angle_alpha   90.00
_cell.angle_beta   90.00
_cell.angle_gamma   90.00
#
_symmetry.space_group_name_H-M   'P 1'
#
loop_
_entity.id
_entity.type
_entity.pdbx_description
1 polymer ?
#
loop_
_entity_poly.entity_id
_entity_poly.type
_entity_poly.pdbx_seq_one_letter_code
_entity_poly.pdbx_strand_id
1 'polypeptide(L)'
;EAYDRLIDAVEAGDSQAAEQAGAEMEKKLLRAAERIHTQYIDPPKTTDFAVLFLASEGLYAEALRRPGLAERMQRDHHVTLTGPSTLAALVNALQMGFRTLALEKRAEEVWSLLGAVRGEFATFAEALGRTQKRIRQASESIEDAAEKSRLIEKRLRGVEKLGVKQRKSILGEEEEDSELFSTDWD
;
A
#
# COMPACT_ATOMS: atom_id res chain seq x y z
N GLU A 1 28.39 20.18 -40.06
CA GLU A 1 29.16 21.38 -40.52
C GLU A 1 30.41 21.71 -39.67
N ALA A 2 30.34 22.06 -38.36
CA ALA A 2 31.53 22.37 -37.56
C ALA A 2 32.40 21.12 -37.33
N TYR A 3 31.74 19.96 -37.06
CA TYR A 3 32.41 18.67 -36.90
C TYR A 3 33.04 18.20 -38.22
N ASP A 4 32.36 18.36 -39.35
CA ASP A 4 32.90 17.98 -40.66
C ASP A 4 34.14 18.80 -40.98
N ARG A 5 34.12 20.12 -40.74
CA ARG A 5 35.29 20.98 -40.85
C ARG A 5 36.45 20.58 -39.93
N LEU A 6 36.15 20.10 -38.75
CA LEU A 6 37.15 19.59 -37.84
C LEU A 6 37.80 18.31 -38.40
N ILE A 7 37.01 17.39 -38.94
CA ILE A 7 37.54 16.18 -39.57
C ILE A 7 38.42 16.53 -40.79
N ASP A 8 37.91 17.38 -41.69
CA ASP A 8 38.65 17.81 -42.90
C ASP A 8 40.00 18.47 -42.52
N ALA A 9 40.02 19.31 -41.47
CA ALA A 9 41.23 19.94 -40.98
C ALA A 9 42.23 18.95 -40.36
N VAL A 10 41.73 17.93 -39.62
CA VAL A 10 42.58 16.87 -39.06
C VAL A 10 43.16 16.01 -40.16
N GLU A 11 42.35 15.63 -41.16
CA GLU A 11 42.82 14.83 -42.31
C GLU A 11 43.86 15.60 -43.17
N ALA A 12 43.68 16.94 -43.28
CA ALA A 12 44.66 17.80 -43.99
C ALA A 12 45.94 18.06 -43.17
N GLY A 13 45.99 17.65 -41.89
CA GLY A 13 47.11 17.92 -40.98
C GLY A 13 47.24 19.39 -40.57
N ASP A 14 46.17 20.20 -40.74
CA ASP A 14 46.15 21.61 -40.34
C ASP A 14 45.69 21.73 -38.87
N SER A 15 46.66 21.76 -37.99
CA SER A 15 46.44 21.84 -36.53
C SER A 15 45.74 23.14 -36.13
N GLN A 16 45.95 24.27 -36.84
CA GLN A 16 45.35 25.53 -36.53
C GLN A 16 43.87 25.56 -36.93
N ALA A 17 43.52 25.07 -38.09
CA ALA A 17 42.15 24.92 -38.56
C ALA A 17 41.37 23.93 -37.70
N ALA A 18 42.00 22.82 -37.30
CA ALA A 18 41.40 21.84 -36.41
C ALA A 18 41.04 22.43 -35.03
N GLU A 19 41.95 23.23 -34.43
CA GLU A 19 41.67 23.88 -33.14
C GLU A 19 40.53 24.91 -33.24
N GLN A 20 40.49 25.70 -34.33
CA GLN A 20 39.42 26.66 -34.57
C GLN A 20 38.05 25.97 -34.76
N ALA A 21 37.99 24.90 -35.57
CA ALA A 21 36.78 24.14 -35.80
C ALA A 21 36.28 23.46 -34.52
N GLY A 22 37.21 22.94 -33.69
CA GLY A 22 36.89 22.36 -32.39
C GLY A 22 36.33 23.38 -31.39
N ALA A 23 36.92 24.60 -31.34
CA ALA A 23 36.39 25.67 -30.49
C ALA A 23 35.00 26.16 -30.97
N GLU A 24 34.75 26.19 -32.27
CA GLU A 24 33.44 26.50 -32.83
C GLU A 24 32.40 25.41 -32.46
N MET A 25 32.78 24.14 -32.52
CA MET A 25 31.95 23.02 -32.12
C MET A 25 31.58 23.10 -30.62
N GLU A 26 32.56 23.34 -29.74
CA GLU A 26 32.36 23.54 -28.31
C GLU A 26 31.33 24.65 -28.04
N LYS A 27 31.52 25.82 -28.69
CA LYS A 27 30.60 26.95 -28.55
C LYS A 27 29.17 26.61 -29.00
N LYS A 28 29.00 25.81 -30.07
CA LYS A 28 27.70 25.35 -30.53
C LYS A 28 27.04 24.39 -29.56
N LEU A 29 27.80 23.47 -28.96
CA LEU A 29 27.30 22.52 -27.98
C LEU A 29 26.87 23.23 -26.70
N LEU A 30 27.63 24.20 -26.18
CA LEU A 30 27.24 24.98 -25.00
C LEU A 30 25.96 25.80 -25.26
N ARG A 31 25.84 26.45 -26.44
CA ARG A 31 24.61 27.16 -26.80
C ARG A 31 23.40 26.21 -26.92
N ALA A 32 23.60 24.99 -27.41
CA ALA A 32 22.55 23.98 -27.47
C ALA A 32 22.13 23.56 -26.05
N ALA A 33 23.10 23.38 -25.16
CA ALA A 33 22.79 23.04 -23.74
C ALA A 33 22.00 24.16 -23.04
N GLU A 34 22.41 25.41 -23.21
CA GLU A 34 21.71 26.58 -22.68
C GLU A 34 20.25 26.66 -23.20
N ARG A 35 20.04 26.43 -24.48
CA ARG A 35 18.69 26.39 -25.07
C ARG A 35 17.86 25.23 -24.51
N ILE A 36 18.45 24.05 -24.36
CA ILE A 36 17.77 22.90 -23.80
C ILE A 36 17.36 23.21 -22.38
N HIS A 37 18.27 23.74 -21.57
CA HIS A 37 18.00 24.13 -20.19
C HIS A 37 16.81 25.08 -20.09
N THR A 38 16.84 26.17 -20.86
CA THR A 38 15.82 27.22 -20.76
C THR A 38 14.47 26.86 -21.36
N GLN A 39 14.41 25.93 -22.32
CA GLN A 39 13.19 25.61 -23.06
C GLN A 39 12.52 24.31 -22.62
N TYR A 40 13.29 23.36 -22.07
CA TYR A 40 12.79 22.00 -21.83
C TYR A 40 12.92 21.51 -20.38
N ILE A 41 13.66 22.19 -19.49
CA ILE A 41 13.76 21.82 -18.09
C ILE A 41 12.84 22.71 -17.26
N ASP A 42 11.73 22.14 -16.75
CA ASP A 42 10.70 22.83 -15.95
C ASP A 42 10.19 21.88 -14.84
N PRO A 43 11.01 21.59 -13.80
CA PRO A 43 10.56 20.75 -12.68
C PRO A 43 9.40 21.42 -11.92
N PRO A 44 8.41 20.68 -11.45
CA PRO A 44 8.28 19.21 -11.44
C PRO A 44 7.61 18.61 -12.69
N LYS A 45 7.28 19.41 -13.70
CA LYS A 45 6.63 18.91 -14.93
C LYS A 45 7.58 18.06 -15.78
N THR A 46 8.87 18.36 -15.71
CA THR A 46 9.93 17.57 -16.33
C THR A 46 10.90 17.07 -15.26
N THR A 47 11.87 16.24 -15.69
CA THR A 47 13.07 15.99 -14.90
C THR A 47 13.89 17.29 -14.74
N ASP A 48 14.75 17.33 -13.74
CA ASP A 48 15.70 18.41 -13.48
C ASP A 48 16.96 18.35 -14.36
N PHE A 49 16.99 17.41 -15.29
CA PHE A 49 18.06 17.24 -16.27
C PHE A 49 17.51 16.93 -17.66
N ALA A 50 18.33 17.15 -18.68
CA ALA A 50 18.06 16.75 -20.06
C ALA A 50 19.24 16.00 -20.66
N VAL A 51 18.99 15.32 -21.78
CA VAL A 51 19.98 14.56 -22.51
C VAL A 51 20.15 15.16 -23.90
N LEU A 52 21.37 15.54 -24.24
CA LEU A 52 21.75 15.94 -25.61
C LEU A 52 22.38 14.75 -26.34
N PHE A 53 21.62 14.18 -27.25
CA PHE A 53 22.05 13.04 -28.06
C PHE A 53 22.84 13.53 -29.28
N LEU A 54 24.09 13.07 -29.42
CA LEU A 54 24.94 13.26 -30.56
C LEU A 54 24.87 12.02 -31.46
N ALA A 55 24.35 12.18 -32.67
CA ALA A 55 24.06 11.07 -33.58
C ALA A 55 25.30 10.34 -34.13
N SER A 56 26.49 10.93 -33.96
CA SER A 56 27.76 10.34 -34.37
C SER A 56 28.63 10.02 -33.15
N GLU A 57 29.16 8.82 -33.10
CA GLU A 57 30.11 8.40 -32.05
C GLU A 57 31.40 9.23 -32.12
N GLY A 58 31.87 9.58 -33.33
CA GLY A 58 33.03 10.44 -33.50
C GLY A 58 32.81 11.86 -32.96
N LEU A 59 31.64 12.44 -33.20
CA LEU A 59 31.25 13.74 -32.62
C LEU A 59 31.19 13.69 -31.10
N TYR A 60 30.62 12.60 -30.53
CA TYR A 60 30.58 12.39 -29.11
C TYR A 60 31.97 12.24 -28.50
N ALA A 61 32.83 11.43 -29.10
CA ALA A 61 34.22 11.25 -28.65
C ALA A 61 35.00 12.56 -28.70
N GLU A 62 34.84 13.36 -29.74
CA GLU A 62 35.49 14.64 -29.86
C GLU A 62 34.97 15.66 -28.83
N ALA A 63 33.65 15.67 -28.55
CA ALA A 63 33.10 16.52 -27.51
C ALA A 63 33.68 16.16 -26.12
N LEU A 64 33.87 14.86 -25.82
CA LEU A 64 34.50 14.41 -24.56
C LEU A 64 36.00 14.73 -24.49
N ARG A 65 36.68 14.86 -25.62
CA ARG A 65 38.09 15.29 -25.64
C ARG A 65 38.28 16.76 -25.25
N ARG A 66 37.25 17.59 -25.38
CA ARG A 66 37.31 19.00 -24.98
C ARG A 66 37.29 19.13 -23.44
N PRO A 67 38.38 19.67 -22.84
CA PRO A 67 38.50 19.73 -21.39
C PRO A 67 37.38 20.55 -20.74
N GLY A 68 36.66 19.94 -19.81
CA GLY A 68 35.64 20.62 -19.04
C GLY A 68 34.34 20.91 -19.78
N LEU A 69 34.18 20.51 -21.06
CA LEU A 69 32.96 20.78 -21.82
C LEU A 69 31.76 20.00 -21.24
N ALA A 70 31.92 18.69 -21.08
CA ALA A 70 30.84 17.83 -20.55
C ALA A 70 30.45 18.23 -19.12
N GLU A 71 31.44 18.53 -18.28
CA GLU A 71 31.22 18.97 -16.89
C GLU A 71 30.52 20.33 -16.84
N ARG A 72 30.84 21.27 -17.68
CA ARG A 72 30.14 22.56 -17.75
C ARG A 72 28.69 22.39 -18.21
N MET A 73 28.45 21.59 -19.24
CA MET A 73 27.09 21.33 -19.72
C MET A 73 26.23 20.68 -18.64
N GLN A 74 26.79 19.74 -17.89
CA GLN A 74 26.08 19.08 -16.83
C GLN A 74 25.86 19.98 -15.61
N ARG A 75 26.88 20.69 -15.13
CA ARG A 75 26.83 21.54 -13.95
C ARG A 75 26.02 22.83 -14.16
N ASP A 76 26.25 23.52 -15.30
CA ASP A 76 25.69 24.84 -15.48
C ASP A 76 24.34 24.82 -16.22
N HIS A 77 24.06 23.75 -16.98
CA HIS A 77 22.84 23.63 -17.79
C HIS A 77 22.02 22.33 -17.47
N HIS A 78 22.51 21.46 -16.60
CA HIS A 78 21.86 20.17 -16.31
C HIS A 78 21.65 19.29 -17.56
N VAL A 79 22.54 19.40 -18.56
CA VAL A 79 22.49 18.67 -19.81
C VAL A 79 23.63 17.66 -19.89
N THR A 80 23.25 16.38 -19.99
CA THR A 80 24.20 15.26 -20.14
C THR A 80 24.40 14.94 -21.63
N LEU A 81 25.66 14.86 -22.08
CA LEU A 81 25.99 14.39 -23.41
C LEU A 81 25.90 12.88 -23.52
N THR A 82 25.33 12.38 -24.61
CA THR A 82 25.33 10.96 -24.96
C THR A 82 25.61 10.74 -26.43
N GLY A 83 26.34 9.65 -26.71
CA GLY A 83 26.51 9.11 -28.06
C GLY A 83 25.59 7.90 -28.29
N PRO A 84 25.65 7.31 -29.50
CA PRO A 84 24.85 6.14 -29.84
C PRO A 84 25.03 4.95 -28.88
N SER A 85 26.27 4.64 -28.50
CA SER A 85 26.58 3.52 -27.59
C SER A 85 26.17 3.78 -26.14
N THR A 86 26.28 5.02 -25.66
CA THR A 86 25.96 5.39 -24.26
C THR A 86 24.49 5.67 -24.06
N LEU A 87 23.73 6.07 -25.08
CA LEU A 87 22.29 6.33 -24.96
C LEU A 87 21.51 5.09 -24.55
N ALA A 88 21.81 3.94 -25.15
CA ALA A 88 21.13 2.68 -24.82
C ALA A 88 21.33 2.30 -23.35
N ALA A 89 22.55 2.45 -22.83
CA ALA A 89 22.85 2.19 -21.42
C ALA A 89 22.11 3.17 -20.49
N LEU A 90 22.08 4.45 -20.85
CA LEU A 90 21.37 5.48 -20.09
C LEU A 90 19.86 5.20 -20.04
N VAL A 91 19.23 4.90 -21.19
CA VAL A 91 17.80 4.58 -21.25
C VAL A 91 17.46 3.35 -20.40
N ASN A 92 18.28 2.30 -20.45
CA ASN A 92 18.10 1.12 -19.60
C ASN A 92 18.22 1.46 -18.10
N ALA A 93 19.18 2.29 -17.72
CA ALA A 93 19.36 2.72 -16.34
C ALA A 93 18.15 3.54 -15.85
N LEU A 94 17.67 4.47 -16.67
CA LEU A 94 16.47 5.26 -16.37
C LEU A 94 15.22 4.39 -16.27
N GLN A 95 15.04 3.43 -17.18
CA GLN A 95 13.91 2.48 -17.13
C GLN A 95 13.91 1.67 -15.82
N MET A 96 15.10 1.23 -15.39
CA MET A 96 15.23 0.50 -14.10
C MET A 96 14.88 1.42 -12.93
N GLY A 97 15.38 2.65 -12.91
CA GLY A 97 15.06 3.65 -11.88
C GLY A 97 13.57 3.95 -11.78
N PHE A 98 12.90 4.21 -12.90
CA PHE A 98 11.45 4.46 -12.91
C PHE A 98 10.63 3.23 -12.49
N ARG A 99 11.10 2.02 -12.85
CA ARG A 99 10.45 0.79 -12.39
C ARG A 99 10.55 0.62 -10.88
N THR A 100 11.68 0.96 -10.29
CA THR A 100 11.87 0.92 -8.82
C THR A 100 10.95 1.93 -8.12
N LEU A 101 10.89 3.17 -8.59
CA LEU A 101 9.99 4.19 -8.05
C LEU A 101 8.51 3.79 -8.15
N ALA A 102 8.11 3.15 -9.25
CA ALA A 102 6.75 2.65 -9.41
C ALA A 102 6.42 1.52 -8.42
N LEU A 103 7.40 0.67 -8.07
CA LEU A 103 7.24 -0.38 -7.06
C LEU A 103 7.15 0.22 -5.65
N GLU A 104 7.96 1.21 -5.31
CA GLU A 104 7.90 1.91 -4.03
C GLU A 104 6.53 2.55 -3.81
N LYS A 105 6.02 3.27 -4.80
CA LYS A 105 4.69 3.88 -4.73
C LYS A 105 3.58 2.85 -4.51
N ARG A 106 3.64 1.71 -5.19
CA ARG A 106 2.68 0.60 -4.98
C ARG A 106 2.80 -0.01 -3.58
N ALA A 107 4.03 -0.11 -3.05
CA ALA A 107 4.24 -0.60 -1.69
C ALA A 107 3.59 0.33 -0.66
N GLU A 108 3.72 1.65 -0.80
CA GLU A 108 3.05 2.63 0.07
C GLU A 108 1.52 2.50 0.02
N GLU A 109 0.94 2.32 -1.17
CA GLU A 109 -0.50 2.10 -1.33
C GLU A 109 -0.96 0.82 -0.59
N VAL A 110 -0.20 -0.27 -0.68
CA VAL A 110 -0.48 -1.52 0.02
C VAL A 110 -0.38 -1.34 1.54
N TRP A 111 0.65 -0.65 2.04
CA TRP A 111 0.79 -0.37 3.46
C TRP A 111 -0.35 0.48 4.00
N SER A 112 -0.79 1.49 3.24
CA SER A 112 -1.95 2.31 3.58
C SER A 112 -3.23 1.47 3.67
N LEU A 113 -3.46 0.59 2.68
CA LEU A 113 -4.60 -0.32 2.67
C LEU A 113 -4.59 -1.29 3.86
N LEU A 114 -3.42 -1.88 4.16
CA LEU A 114 -3.27 -2.76 5.33
C LEU A 114 -3.56 -2.03 6.64
N GLY A 115 -3.15 -0.77 6.74
CA GLY A 115 -3.48 0.10 7.88
C GLY A 115 -4.98 0.29 8.06
N ALA A 116 -5.71 0.57 6.99
CA ALA A 116 -7.17 0.71 7.00
C ALA A 116 -7.87 -0.60 7.41
N VAL A 117 -7.48 -1.73 6.80
CA VAL A 117 -8.02 -3.06 7.12
C VAL A 117 -7.79 -3.40 8.59
N ARG A 118 -6.60 -3.12 9.14
CA ARG A 118 -6.32 -3.32 10.57
C ARG A 118 -7.26 -2.51 11.46
N GLY A 119 -7.59 -1.28 11.07
CA GLY A 119 -8.56 -0.44 11.80
C GLY A 119 -9.97 -1.06 11.81
N GLU A 120 -10.41 -1.56 10.66
CA GLU A 120 -11.71 -2.23 10.56
C GLU A 120 -11.78 -3.51 11.40
N PHE A 121 -10.71 -4.32 11.42
CA PHE A 121 -10.62 -5.50 12.27
C PHE A 121 -10.72 -5.15 13.77
N ALA A 122 -10.11 -4.06 14.21
CA ALA A 122 -10.24 -3.60 15.59
C ALA A 122 -11.68 -3.24 15.95
N THR A 123 -12.37 -2.51 15.06
CA THR A 123 -13.78 -2.17 15.21
C THR A 123 -14.68 -3.40 15.23
N PHE A 124 -14.41 -4.37 14.37
CA PHE A 124 -15.13 -5.64 14.33
C PHE A 124 -14.95 -6.46 15.62
N ALA A 125 -13.71 -6.54 16.12
CA ALA A 125 -13.42 -7.23 17.40
C ALA A 125 -14.18 -6.59 18.57
N GLU A 126 -14.26 -5.26 18.61
CA GLU A 126 -15.05 -4.54 19.62
C GLU A 126 -16.55 -4.83 19.50
N ALA A 127 -17.09 -4.86 18.29
CA ALA A 127 -18.50 -5.21 18.04
C ALA A 127 -18.81 -6.63 18.49
N LEU A 128 -17.91 -7.60 18.22
CA LEU A 128 -18.04 -8.98 18.72
C LEU A 128 -18.03 -9.03 20.23
N GLY A 129 -17.13 -8.31 20.91
CA GLY A 129 -17.08 -8.24 22.37
C GLY A 129 -18.38 -7.68 22.97
N ARG A 130 -18.95 -6.64 22.36
CA ARG A 130 -20.28 -6.11 22.76
C ARG A 130 -21.39 -7.13 22.56
N THR A 131 -21.36 -7.87 21.47
CA THR A 131 -22.36 -8.93 21.20
C THR A 131 -22.26 -10.07 22.20
N GLN A 132 -21.06 -10.55 22.51
CA GLN A 132 -20.85 -11.57 23.54
C GLN A 132 -21.39 -11.13 24.91
N LYS A 133 -21.15 -9.87 25.29
CA LYS A 133 -21.67 -9.32 26.55
C LYS A 133 -23.19 -9.32 26.56
N ARG A 134 -23.84 -8.94 25.47
CA ARG A 134 -25.31 -8.95 25.35
C ARG A 134 -25.88 -10.35 25.42
N ILE A 135 -25.23 -11.34 24.78
CA ILE A 135 -25.65 -12.75 24.85
C ILE A 135 -25.57 -13.26 26.29
N ARG A 136 -24.47 -12.95 27.00
CA ARG A 136 -24.34 -13.35 28.43
C ARG A 136 -25.43 -12.74 29.29
N GLN A 137 -25.72 -11.44 29.15
CA GLN A 137 -26.81 -10.78 29.88
C GLN A 137 -28.17 -11.37 29.54
N ALA A 138 -28.42 -11.73 28.28
CA ALA A 138 -29.65 -12.41 27.88
C ALA A 138 -29.77 -13.81 28.52
N SER A 139 -28.68 -14.59 28.56
CA SER A 139 -28.64 -15.88 29.20
C SER A 139 -28.93 -15.79 30.71
N GLU A 140 -28.30 -14.84 31.40
CA GLU A 140 -28.57 -14.58 32.82
C GLU A 140 -30.05 -14.22 33.05
N SER A 141 -30.62 -13.37 32.20
CA SER A 141 -32.03 -13.01 32.29
C SER A 141 -32.99 -14.19 32.05
N ILE A 142 -32.62 -15.10 31.15
CA ILE A 142 -33.40 -16.35 30.91
C ILE A 142 -33.30 -17.29 32.10
N GLU A 143 -32.12 -17.44 32.70
CA GLU A 143 -31.94 -18.25 33.92
C GLU A 143 -32.77 -17.70 35.08
N ASP A 144 -32.74 -16.41 35.33
CA ASP A 144 -33.56 -15.74 36.34
C ASP A 144 -35.06 -15.94 36.09
N ALA A 145 -35.50 -15.86 34.83
CA ALA A 145 -36.88 -16.09 34.47
C ALA A 145 -37.30 -17.55 34.69
N ALA A 146 -36.42 -18.50 34.36
CA ALA A 146 -36.64 -19.92 34.59
C ALA A 146 -36.74 -20.26 36.10
N GLU A 147 -35.89 -19.65 36.92
CA GLU A 147 -35.94 -19.81 38.39
C GLU A 147 -37.25 -19.29 38.99
N LYS A 148 -37.66 -18.08 38.57
CA LYS A 148 -38.95 -17.50 38.97
C LYS A 148 -40.14 -18.39 38.55
N SER A 149 -40.10 -18.92 37.33
CA SER A 149 -41.12 -19.84 36.83
C SER A 149 -41.24 -21.11 37.70
N ARG A 150 -40.11 -21.71 38.05
CA ARG A 150 -40.07 -22.89 38.97
C ARG A 150 -40.64 -22.55 40.36
N LEU A 151 -40.34 -21.35 40.85
CA LEU A 151 -40.84 -20.91 42.15
C LEU A 151 -42.35 -20.71 42.13
N ILE A 152 -42.89 -20.15 41.06
CA ILE A 152 -44.34 -19.99 40.82
C ILE A 152 -45.01 -21.38 40.75
N GLU A 153 -44.44 -22.31 39.96
CA GLU A 153 -44.96 -23.67 39.84
C GLU A 153 -45.00 -24.39 41.17
N LYS A 154 -43.93 -24.28 41.99
CA LYS A 154 -43.89 -24.83 43.33
C LYS A 154 -44.97 -24.26 44.26
N ARG A 155 -45.23 -22.93 44.18
CA ARG A 155 -46.28 -22.28 44.96
C ARG A 155 -47.68 -22.73 44.50
N LEU A 156 -47.92 -22.86 43.20
CA LEU A 156 -49.21 -23.34 42.65
C LEU A 156 -49.49 -24.76 43.07
N ARG A 157 -48.49 -25.66 42.99
CA ARG A 157 -48.63 -27.04 43.50
C ARG A 157 -48.95 -27.10 45.05
N GLY A 158 -48.41 -26.15 45.81
CA GLY A 158 -48.70 -25.97 47.21
C GLY A 158 -50.18 -25.57 47.47
N VAL A 159 -50.72 -24.68 46.66
CA VAL A 159 -52.10 -24.24 46.74
C VAL A 159 -53.07 -25.35 46.30
N GLU A 160 -52.76 -26.12 45.25
CA GLU A 160 -53.52 -27.27 44.81
C GLU A 160 -53.63 -28.30 45.90
N LYS A 161 -52.52 -28.65 46.59
CA LYS A 161 -52.54 -29.60 47.71
C LYS A 161 -53.39 -29.13 48.90
N LEU A 162 -53.35 -27.81 49.17
CA LEU A 162 -54.20 -27.20 50.19
C LEU A 162 -55.69 -27.26 49.80
N GLY A 163 -56.01 -26.98 48.55
CA GLY A 163 -57.36 -27.06 47.98
C GLY A 163 -57.93 -28.50 48.06
N VAL A 164 -57.07 -29.50 47.73
CA VAL A 164 -57.47 -30.93 47.84
C VAL A 164 -57.70 -31.37 49.32
N LYS A 165 -56.84 -30.93 50.25
CA LYS A 165 -57.03 -31.20 51.68
C LYS A 165 -58.28 -30.54 52.22
N GLN A 166 -58.56 -29.31 51.86
CA GLN A 166 -59.79 -28.62 52.25
C GLN A 166 -61.05 -29.25 51.64
N ARG A 167 -60.99 -29.73 50.39
CA ARG A 167 -62.09 -30.49 49.78
C ARG A 167 -62.33 -31.84 50.51
N LYS A 168 -61.26 -32.57 50.80
CA LYS A 168 -61.40 -33.85 51.56
C LYS A 168 -61.99 -33.64 52.97
N SER A 169 -61.59 -32.56 53.65
CA SER A 169 -62.15 -32.18 54.95
C SER A 169 -63.61 -31.74 54.88
N ILE A 170 -64.09 -31.13 53.81
CA ILE A 170 -65.47 -30.68 53.63
C ILE A 170 -66.37 -31.85 53.18
N LEU A 171 -65.85 -32.83 52.46
CA LEU A 171 -66.55 -33.96 51.89
C LEU A 171 -66.63 -35.16 52.86
N GLY A 172 -65.98 -35.11 54.04
CA GLY A 172 -66.11 -36.16 55.10
C GLY A 172 -65.47 -37.51 54.69
N GLU A 173 -64.57 -37.53 53.74
CA GLU A 173 -63.84 -38.75 53.40
C GLU A 173 -62.68 -38.90 54.41
N GLU A 174 -62.90 -39.78 55.44
CA GLU A 174 -61.87 -40.27 56.34
C GLU A 174 -60.91 -41.16 55.52
N GLU A 175 -59.61 -41.04 55.75
CA GLU A 175 -58.59 -41.90 55.19
C GLU A 175 -58.81 -43.33 55.78
N GLU A 176 -59.35 -44.26 54.94
CA GLU A 176 -59.15 -45.66 55.20
C GLU A 176 -57.72 -46.01 54.96
N ASP A 177 -56.98 -46.32 55.99
CA ASP A 177 -55.68 -46.96 55.97
C ASP A 177 -55.78 -48.26 55.13
N SER A 178 -55.28 -48.26 53.93
CA SER A 178 -54.91 -49.48 53.18
C SER A 178 -53.42 -49.74 53.31
N GLU A 179 -53.00 -50.11 54.56
CA GLU A 179 -51.97 -51.12 54.67
C GLU A 179 -52.60 -52.43 54.19
N LEU A 180 -52.04 -52.97 53.12
CA LEU A 180 -52.00 -54.38 52.73
C LEU A 180 -51.94 -54.50 51.24
N PHE A 181 -50.78 -54.55 50.70
CA PHE A 181 -50.38 -55.58 49.76
C PHE A 181 -48.91 -55.48 49.46
N SER A 182 -48.10 -56.07 50.31
CA SER A 182 -46.82 -56.61 49.90
C SER A 182 -47.11 -57.89 49.12
N THR A 183 -46.73 -57.93 47.90
CA THR A 183 -46.44 -59.17 47.19
C THR A 183 -45.21 -58.98 46.33
N ASP A 184 -44.17 -59.66 46.83
CA ASP A 184 -43.05 -60.14 46.08
C ASP A 184 -43.47 -60.76 44.77
N TRP A 185 -42.84 -60.44 43.72
CA TRP A 185 -42.52 -61.33 42.58
C TRP A 185 -41.18 -61.01 42.01
N ASP A 186 -40.30 -62.02 41.94
CA ASP A 186 -38.98 -62.23 41.38
C ASP A 186 -38.46 -61.30 40.31
#